data_d1c498f6692baf537f4e3b2098ffb205
#
_entry.id   d1c498f6692baf537f4e3b2098ffb205
#
_cell.length_a   1.000
_cell.length_b   1.000
_cell.length_c   1.000
_cell.angle_alpha   90.00
_cell.angle_beta   90.00
_cell.angle_gamma   90.00
#
_symmetry.space_group_name_H-M   'P 1'
#
loop_
_entity.id
_entity.type
_entity.pdbx_description
1 polymer ?
#
loop_
_entity_poly.entity_id
_entity_poly.type
_entity_poly.pdbx_seq_one_letter_code
_entity_poly.pdbx_strand_id
1 'polypeptide(L)'
;RSSRVNGTLNHSRRGQYWGEKCNANRPSYAGSPHASITNNNAWNYTWENILAYNTTIAKDHNLGGSLITSWNKNQSESSMAASSGQMVDQWSFWRLTSGTSQHVESDFAQTQKMSFAFRLNYSYKGKYLFNFSTRWDGVSQFSTGHKWDAFPAGALAWRISDEAFMEKTRSWLDNLKLRVSYGITGNSGGTTAYSTTTQAYVYAASGISINGKIVPFTQYSGTYGSSDLGWEKSYNWNVGLDFGILNGRIDGSVEWFKT
;
A
#
# COMPACT_ATOMS: atom_id res chain seq x y z
N ARG A 1 -9.19 23.75 8.10
CA ARG A 1 -8.14 22.91 8.68
C ARG A 1 -8.76 21.69 9.33
N SER A 2 -8.27 20.51 9.00
CA SER A 2 -8.62 19.27 9.70
C SER A 2 -7.37 18.46 10.03
N SER A 3 -7.41 17.77 11.15
CA SER A 3 -6.40 16.80 11.56
C SER A 3 -7.13 15.52 11.95
N ARG A 4 -6.68 14.39 11.44
CA ARG A 4 -7.29 13.08 11.70
C ARG A 4 -6.21 12.11 12.14
N VAL A 5 -6.52 11.34 13.17
CA VAL A 5 -5.71 10.22 13.63
C VAL A 5 -6.59 8.99 13.60
N ASN A 6 -6.13 7.95 12.90
CA ASN A 6 -6.77 6.63 12.87
C ASN A 6 -5.76 5.61 13.37
N GLY A 7 -6.22 4.66 14.16
CA GLY A 7 -5.44 3.55 14.63
C GLY A 7 -6.25 2.28 14.60
N THR A 8 -5.62 1.16 14.25
CA THR A 8 -6.21 -0.17 14.30
C THR A 8 -5.26 -1.11 15.02
N LEU A 9 -5.77 -1.84 15.98
CA LEU A 9 -5.04 -2.90 16.69
C LEU A 9 -5.78 -4.21 16.45
N ASN A 10 -5.07 -5.17 15.88
CA ASN A 10 -5.54 -6.54 15.71
C ASN A 10 -4.69 -7.46 16.57
N HIS A 11 -5.34 -8.20 17.46
CA HIS A 11 -4.73 -9.26 18.23
C HIS A 11 -5.44 -10.56 17.90
N SER A 12 -4.68 -11.60 17.53
CA SER A 12 -5.21 -12.92 17.32
C SER A 12 -4.36 -13.96 18.01
N ARG A 13 -5.04 -14.91 18.66
CA ARG A 13 -4.41 -16.10 19.23
C ARG A 13 -5.07 -17.33 18.62
N ARG A 14 -4.25 -18.24 18.10
CA ARG A 14 -4.70 -19.48 17.48
C ARG A 14 -4.01 -20.65 18.16
N GLY A 15 -4.77 -21.53 18.80
CA GLY A 15 -4.34 -22.83 19.25
C GLY A 15 -4.78 -23.90 18.26
N GLN A 16 -3.90 -24.83 17.91
CA GLN A 16 -4.18 -25.93 17.02
C GLN A 16 -3.65 -27.23 17.59
N TYR A 17 -4.40 -28.30 17.42
CA TYR A 17 -4.00 -29.64 17.78
C TYR A 17 -4.42 -30.63 16.69
N TRP A 18 -3.51 -31.49 16.30
CA TRP A 18 -3.73 -32.61 15.41
C TRP A 18 -3.31 -33.89 16.13
N GLY A 19 -4.28 -34.63 16.66
CA GLY A 19 -4.07 -35.93 17.27
C GLY A 19 -3.91 -37.04 16.23
N GLU A 20 -3.69 -38.22 16.70
CA GLU A 20 -3.44 -39.43 15.89
C GLU A 20 -4.60 -39.69 14.88
N LYS A 21 -5.85 -39.47 15.29
CA LYS A 21 -7.02 -39.61 14.42
C LYS A 21 -7.09 -38.57 13.27
N CYS A 22 -6.55 -37.37 13.52
CA CYS A 22 -6.49 -36.31 12.50
C CYS A 22 -5.35 -36.57 11.51
N ASN A 23 -4.32 -37.29 11.90
CA ASN A 23 -3.18 -37.60 11.05
C ASN A 23 -3.52 -38.55 9.89
N ALA A 24 -4.55 -39.39 10.03
CA ALA A 24 -5.04 -40.24 8.95
C ALA A 24 -5.47 -39.46 7.71
N ASN A 25 -5.94 -38.22 7.88
CA ASN A 25 -6.37 -37.32 6.80
C ASN A 25 -5.27 -36.35 6.33
N ARG A 26 -4.09 -36.37 6.96
CA ARG A 26 -2.95 -35.52 6.62
C ARG A 26 -1.65 -36.34 6.67
N PRO A 27 -1.28 -37.01 5.58
CA PRO A 27 -0.13 -37.92 5.54
C PRO A 27 1.20 -37.30 5.97
N SER A 28 1.37 -35.99 5.81
CA SER A 28 2.57 -35.26 6.23
C SER A 28 2.79 -35.20 7.74
N TYR A 29 1.77 -35.52 8.53
CA TYR A 29 1.83 -35.57 10.01
C TYR A 29 1.53 -36.97 10.54
N ALA A 30 1.45 -37.99 9.67
CA ALA A 30 1.11 -39.34 10.05
C ALA A 30 2.08 -39.88 11.12
N GLY A 31 1.53 -40.38 12.22
CA GLY A 31 2.26 -41.01 13.32
C GLY A 31 2.87 -40.06 14.35
N SER A 32 2.63 -38.73 14.26
CA SER A 32 3.16 -37.78 15.27
C SER A 32 2.09 -36.71 15.61
N PRO A 33 1.40 -36.82 16.76
CA PRO A 33 0.54 -35.75 17.26
C PRO A 33 1.30 -34.44 17.32
N HIS A 34 0.65 -33.37 16.88
CA HIS A 34 1.25 -32.02 16.76
C HIS A 34 0.34 -30.96 17.37
N ALA A 35 0.93 -30.04 18.11
CA ALA A 35 0.23 -28.92 18.71
C ALA A 35 0.98 -27.62 18.50
N SER A 36 0.25 -26.53 18.34
CA SER A 36 0.85 -25.20 18.24
C SER A 36 -0.04 -24.11 18.84
N ILE A 37 0.61 -23.06 19.34
CA ILE A 37 -0.03 -21.80 19.71
C ILE A 37 0.68 -20.71 18.94
N THR A 38 -0.11 -19.93 18.18
CA THR A 38 0.38 -18.76 17.44
C THR A 38 -0.31 -17.53 17.99
N ASN A 39 0.46 -16.52 18.33
CA ASN A 39 -0.03 -15.20 18.69
C ASN A 39 0.42 -14.20 17.62
N ASN A 40 -0.50 -13.39 17.11
CA ASN A 40 -0.21 -12.34 16.16
C ASN A 40 -0.75 -11.03 16.71
N ASN A 41 0.11 -10.03 16.70
CA ASN A 41 -0.23 -8.64 16.99
C ASN A 41 0.06 -7.81 15.77
N ALA A 42 -0.94 -7.10 15.26
CA ALA A 42 -0.76 -6.17 14.17
C ALA A 42 -1.42 -4.84 14.51
N TRP A 43 -0.72 -3.76 14.30
CA TRP A 43 -1.28 -2.44 14.47
C TRP A 43 -0.89 -1.52 13.32
N ASN A 44 -1.82 -0.64 13.00
CA ASN A 44 -1.70 0.40 12.01
C ASN A 44 -1.99 1.74 12.68
N TYR A 45 -1.22 2.72 12.33
CA TYR A 45 -1.42 4.10 12.77
C TYR A 45 -1.29 5.04 11.59
N THR A 46 -2.29 5.88 11.38
CA THR A 46 -2.29 6.91 10.34
C THR A 46 -2.61 8.26 10.95
N TRP A 47 -1.75 9.22 10.73
CA TRP A 47 -1.95 10.62 11.06
C TRP A 47 -1.97 11.45 9.79
N GLU A 48 -3.02 12.25 9.61
CA GLU A 48 -3.23 13.06 8.43
C GLU A 48 -3.63 14.48 8.84
N ASN A 49 -3.03 15.48 8.19
CA ASN A 49 -3.42 16.88 8.32
C ASN A 49 -3.75 17.44 6.95
N ILE A 50 -4.84 18.19 6.88
CA ILE A 50 -5.30 18.87 5.69
C ILE A 50 -5.51 20.34 6.01
N LEU A 51 -4.83 21.20 5.28
CA LEU A 51 -5.06 22.64 5.25
C LEU A 51 -5.61 22.98 3.88
N ALA A 52 -6.84 23.44 3.83
CA ALA A 52 -7.48 23.86 2.59
C ALA A 52 -7.89 25.32 2.70
N TYR A 53 -7.75 26.05 1.58
CA TYR A 53 -8.16 27.42 1.41
C TYR A 53 -8.84 27.60 0.06
N ASN A 54 -10.00 28.25 0.04
CA ASN A 54 -10.73 28.58 -1.17
C ASN A 54 -11.11 30.04 -1.12
N THR A 55 -10.97 30.75 -2.24
CA THR A 55 -11.34 32.14 -2.37
C THR A 55 -11.81 32.46 -3.77
N THR A 56 -12.65 33.50 -3.87
CA THR A 56 -13.05 34.08 -5.16
C THR A 56 -12.51 35.50 -5.22
N ILE A 57 -11.69 35.79 -6.22
CA ILE A 57 -11.07 37.09 -6.44
C ILE A 57 -11.78 37.75 -7.64
N ALA A 58 -12.14 39.02 -7.47
CA ALA A 58 -12.76 39.83 -8.51
C ALA A 58 -13.97 39.14 -9.23
N LYS A 59 -14.75 38.32 -8.49
CA LYS A 59 -15.95 37.58 -8.94
C LYS A 59 -15.71 36.47 -9.98
N ASP A 60 -14.70 36.63 -10.83
CA ASP A 60 -14.44 35.74 -11.96
C ASP A 60 -13.35 34.69 -11.73
N HIS A 61 -12.50 34.89 -10.72
CA HIS A 61 -11.36 34.03 -10.43
C HIS A 61 -11.63 33.20 -9.20
N ASN A 62 -11.86 31.93 -9.35
CA ASN A 62 -11.98 30.99 -8.23
C ASN A 62 -10.65 30.28 -8.03
N LEU A 63 -10.08 30.38 -6.85
CA LEU A 63 -8.82 29.77 -6.47
C LEU A 63 -9.03 28.87 -5.24
N GLY A 64 -8.66 27.63 -5.36
CA GLY A 64 -8.65 26.66 -4.28
C GLY A 64 -7.29 26.01 -4.14
N GLY A 65 -6.83 25.88 -2.92
CA GLY A 65 -5.57 25.22 -2.63
C GLY A 65 -5.67 24.29 -1.41
N SER A 66 -4.89 23.23 -1.41
CA SER A 66 -4.75 22.36 -0.23
C SER A 66 -3.33 21.86 -0.07
N LEU A 67 -2.91 21.78 1.21
CA LEU A 67 -1.69 21.11 1.66
C LEU A 67 -2.12 19.93 2.51
N ILE A 68 -1.56 18.78 2.22
CA ILE A 68 -1.85 17.53 2.93
C ILE A 68 -0.53 16.94 3.38
N THR A 69 -0.47 16.55 4.64
CA THR A 69 0.63 15.75 5.17
C THR A 69 0.06 14.48 5.79
N SER A 70 0.66 13.35 5.51
CA SER A 70 0.23 12.10 6.13
C SER A 70 1.43 11.25 6.56
N TRP A 71 1.26 10.55 7.65
CA TRP A 71 2.20 9.57 8.14
C TRP A 71 1.45 8.30 8.50
N ASN A 72 1.91 7.19 7.95
CA ASN A 72 1.37 5.87 8.22
C ASN A 72 2.48 4.94 8.72
N LYS A 73 2.17 4.18 9.75
CA LYS A 73 3.05 3.14 10.27
C LYS A 73 2.25 1.86 10.45
N ASN A 74 2.77 0.77 9.89
CA ASN A 74 2.24 -0.58 10.07
C ASN A 74 3.30 -1.42 10.78
N GLN A 75 2.88 -2.20 11.75
CA GLN A 75 3.73 -3.13 12.47
C GLN A 75 2.99 -4.43 12.67
N SER A 76 3.66 -5.54 12.45
CA SER A 76 3.17 -6.88 12.76
C SER A 76 4.22 -7.67 13.52
N GLU A 77 3.77 -8.39 14.51
CA GLU A 77 4.57 -9.28 15.36
C GLU A 77 3.88 -10.64 15.38
N SER A 78 4.64 -11.68 15.20
CA SER A 78 4.14 -13.04 15.38
C SER A 78 5.04 -13.82 16.31
N SER A 79 4.47 -14.69 17.09
CA SER A 79 5.19 -15.68 17.88
C SER A 79 4.45 -17.01 17.85
N MET A 80 5.17 -18.07 17.58
CA MET A 80 4.64 -19.42 17.54
C MET A 80 5.46 -20.33 18.46
N ALA A 81 4.75 -21.10 19.27
CA ALA A 81 5.31 -22.25 19.96
C ALA A 81 4.59 -23.50 19.47
N ALA A 82 5.34 -24.49 19.07
CA ALA A 82 4.82 -25.77 18.58
C ALA A 82 5.52 -26.96 19.27
N SER A 83 4.84 -28.07 19.27
CA SER A 83 5.45 -29.33 19.70
C SER A 83 4.87 -30.50 18.91
N SER A 84 5.68 -31.57 18.77
CA SER A 84 5.27 -32.81 18.14
C SER A 84 5.60 -34.01 19.05
N GLY A 85 4.97 -35.17 18.78
CA GLY A 85 5.13 -36.35 19.59
C GLY A 85 4.45 -36.25 20.96
N GLN A 86 3.28 -35.64 21.01
CA GLN A 86 2.50 -35.55 22.25
C GLN A 86 2.00 -36.91 22.69
N MET A 87 2.24 -37.26 23.95
CA MET A 87 1.87 -38.57 24.52
C MET A 87 0.41 -38.63 24.94
N VAL A 88 -0.25 -37.48 25.17
CA VAL A 88 -1.58 -37.43 25.77
C VAL A 88 -2.44 -36.39 24.99
N ASP A 89 -3.46 -36.87 24.28
CA ASP A 89 -4.34 -36.06 23.44
C ASP A 89 -5.17 -35.04 24.25
N GLN A 90 -5.53 -35.37 25.50
CA GLN A 90 -6.35 -34.49 26.35
C GLN A 90 -5.69 -33.14 26.65
N TRP A 91 -4.37 -33.03 26.54
CA TRP A 91 -3.67 -31.78 26.80
C TRP A 91 -3.71 -30.83 25.59
N SER A 92 -3.98 -31.39 24.40
CA SER A 92 -4.12 -30.58 23.20
C SER A 92 -2.99 -29.53 23.04
N PHE A 93 -3.29 -28.31 22.68
CA PHE A 93 -2.33 -27.20 22.60
C PHE A 93 -2.08 -26.46 23.93
N TRP A 94 -2.76 -26.87 25.02
CA TRP A 94 -2.59 -26.22 26.32
C TRP A 94 -1.29 -26.57 27.03
N ARG A 95 -0.66 -27.69 26.67
CA ARG A 95 0.57 -28.15 27.27
C ARG A 95 1.59 -28.66 26.24
N LEU A 96 2.27 -27.70 25.58
CA LEU A 96 3.24 -28.02 24.54
C LEU A 96 4.47 -28.77 25.04
N THR A 97 4.81 -28.63 26.32
CA THR A 97 5.93 -29.33 26.94
C THR A 97 5.74 -30.85 27.03
N SER A 98 4.53 -31.36 26.74
CA SER A 98 4.27 -32.80 26.72
C SER A 98 4.77 -33.51 25.45
N GLY A 99 5.14 -32.77 24.42
CA GLY A 99 5.72 -33.31 23.19
C GLY A 99 7.22 -33.58 23.33
N THR A 100 7.72 -34.50 22.54
CA THR A 100 9.13 -34.89 22.49
C THR A 100 10.03 -33.93 21.74
N SER A 101 9.46 -33.18 20.80
CA SER A 101 10.16 -32.15 20.03
C SER A 101 9.41 -30.80 20.13
N GLN A 102 10.12 -29.73 20.42
CA GLN A 102 9.58 -28.39 20.60
C GLN A 102 10.23 -27.46 19.60
N HIS A 103 9.43 -26.52 19.08
CA HIS A 103 9.85 -25.51 18.15
C HIS A 103 9.28 -24.14 18.56
N VAL A 104 10.10 -23.10 18.52
CA VAL A 104 9.71 -21.72 18.81
C VAL A 104 10.15 -20.85 17.65
N GLU A 105 9.26 -20.00 17.18
CA GLU A 105 9.50 -19.09 16.10
C GLU A 105 8.92 -17.71 16.43
N SER A 106 9.58 -16.66 16.00
CA SER A 106 9.06 -15.29 16.10
C SER A 106 9.44 -14.49 14.87
N ASP A 107 8.57 -13.58 14.48
CA ASP A 107 8.79 -12.67 13.36
C ASP A 107 8.30 -11.28 13.70
N PHE A 108 8.95 -10.28 13.08
CA PHE A 108 8.65 -8.87 13.24
C PHE A 108 8.76 -8.16 11.88
N ALA A 109 7.72 -7.43 11.50
CA ALA A 109 7.74 -6.61 10.32
C ALA A 109 7.20 -5.20 10.61
N GLN A 110 7.91 -4.18 10.13
CA GLN A 110 7.49 -2.78 10.26
C GLN A 110 7.68 -2.06 8.94
N THR A 111 6.65 -1.32 8.54
CA THR A 111 6.70 -0.42 7.39
C THR A 111 6.22 0.97 7.77
N GLN A 112 6.81 1.99 7.15
CA GLN A 112 6.42 3.37 7.33
C GLN A 112 6.29 4.07 5.97
N LYS A 113 5.27 4.91 5.87
CA LYS A 113 5.04 5.78 4.72
C LYS A 113 4.79 7.19 5.20
N MET A 114 5.43 8.17 4.56
CA MET A 114 5.22 9.59 4.78
C MET A 114 4.92 10.26 3.45
N SER A 115 3.95 11.19 3.46
CA SER A 115 3.51 11.85 2.25
C SER A 115 3.26 13.32 2.49
N PHE A 116 3.65 14.12 1.51
CA PHE A 116 3.32 15.54 1.40
C PHE A 116 2.61 15.74 0.07
N ALA A 117 1.46 16.37 0.09
CA ALA A 117 0.74 16.68 -1.15
C ALA A 117 0.33 18.15 -1.18
N PHE A 118 0.42 18.71 -2.36
CA PHE A 118 -0.09 20.02 -2.71
C PHE A 118 -1.09 19.90 -3.85
N ARG A 119 -2.21 20.61 -3.76
CA ARG A 119 -3.19 20.73 -4.81
C ARG A 119 -3.58 22.19 -5.01
N LEU A 120 -3.69 22.59 -6.27
CA LEU A 120 -4.17 23.89 -6.71
C LEU A 120 -5.27 23.69 -7.74
N ASN A 121 -6.40 24.34 -7.52
CA ASN A 121 -7.50 24.41 -8.47
C ASN A 121 -7.75 25.88 -8.81
N TYR A 122 -7.82 26.19 -10.06
CA TYR A 122 -8.12 27.54 -10.54
C TYR A 122 -9.18 27.50 -11.61
N SER A 123 -10.10 28.43 -11.56
CA SER A 123 -11.15 28.60 -12.56
C SER A 123 -11.33 30.07 -12.87
N TYR A 124 -11.29 30.42 -14.14
CA TYR A 124 -11.59 31.75 -14.65
C TYR A 124 -12.94 31.76 -15.38
N LYS A 125 -13.89 32.58 -14.89
CA LYS A 125 -15.27 32.69 -15.38
C LYS A 125 -16.01 31.35 -15.48
N GLY A 126 -15.57 30.32 -14.82
CA GLY A 126 -16.10 28.96 -14.97
C GLY A 126 -15.80 28.30 -16.33
N LYS A 127 -15.11 28.98 -17.23
CA LYS A 127 -14.82 28.55 -18.61
C LYS A 127 -13.48 27.85 -18.73
N TYR A 128 -12.43 28.45 -18.15
CA TYR A 128 -11.07 27.94 -18.17
C TYR A 128 -10.75 27.36 -16.80
N LEU A 129 -10.45 26.08 -16.77
CA LEU A 129 -10.17 25.37 -15.54
C LEU A 129 -8.75 24.83 -15.59
N PHE A 130 -8.01 25.03 -14.51
CA PHE A 130 -6.67 24.53 -14.31
C PHE A 130 -6.59 23.81 -12.99
N ASN A 131 -6.08 22.60 -13.00
CA ASN A 131 -5.78 21.82 -11.80
C ASN A 131 -4.31 21.41 -11.84
N PHE A 132 -3.64 21.58 -10.73
CA PHE A 132 -2.29 21.09 -10.52
C PHE A 132 -2.25 20.35 -9.17
N SER A 133 -1.59 19.21 -9.14
CA SER A 133 -1.30 18.52 -7.91
C SER A 133 0.08 17.88 -7.97
N THR A 134 0.74 17.82 -6.85
CA THR A 134 1.95 17.03 -6.69
C THR A 134 1.91 16.33 -5.35
N ARG A 135 2.40 15.10 -5.33
CA ARG A 135 2.52 14.30 -4.12
C ARG A 135 3.96 13.80 -4.00
N TRP A 136 4.54 14.00 -2.85
CA TRP A 136 5.86 13.53 -2.49
C TRP A 136 5.70 12.42 -1.47
N ASP A 137 6.01 11.21 -1.87
CA ASP A 137 5.86 10.01 -1.06
C ASP A 137 7.21 9.41 -0.71
N GLY A 138 7.37 9.03 0.55
CA GLY A 138 8.51 8.28 1.03
C GLY A 138 8.07 7.00 1.72
N VAL A 139 8.74 5.88 1.43
CA VAL A 139 8.46 4.56 2.02
C VAL A 139 9.74 3.95 2.59
N SER A 140 9.61 3.25 3.71
CA SER A 140 10.75 2.64 4.40
C SER A 140 11.32 1.41 3.68
N GLN A 141 10.51 0.74 2.86
CA GLN A 141 10.85 -0.54 2.21
C GLN A 141 11.85 -0.40 1.07
N PHE A 142 12.06 0.81 0.55
CA PHE A 142 12.93 1.07 -0.57
C PHE A 142 14.38 1.32 -0.17
N SER A 143 15.27 1.15 -1.11
CA SER A 143 16.70 1.31 -0.93
C SER A 143 17.08 2.75 -0.55
N THR A 144 18.19 2.91 0.11
CA THR A 144 18.76 4.22 0.42
C THR A 144 18.97 5.02 -0.86
N GLY A 145 18.42 6.24 -0.90
CA GLY A 145 18.40 7.08 -2.11
C GLY A 145 17.18 6.92 -3.00
N HIS A 146 16.40 5.85 -2.89
CA HIS A 146 15.19 5.60 -3.70
C HIS A 146 13.88 5.63 -2.88
N LYS A 147 13.96 5.97 -1.59
CA LYS A 147 12.80 5.96 -0.69
C LYS A 147 11.75 7.02 -1.04
N TRP A 148 12.19 8.17 -1.54
CA TRP A 148 11.36 9.33 -1.81
C TRP A 148 11.24 9.60 -3.29
N ASP A 149 10.00 9.88 -3.73
CA ASP A 149 9.76 10.32 -5.10
C ASP A 149 8.57 11.27 -5.19
N ALA A 150 8.48 12.02 -6.30
CA ALA A 150 7.47 13.02 -6.56
C ALA A 150 6.57 12.59 -7.72
N PHE A 151 5.28 12.80 -7.56
CA PHE A 151 4.23 12.41 -8.51
C PHE A 151 3.39 13.64 -8.86
N PRO A 152 3.85 14.47 -9.82
CA PRO A 152 3.11 15.62 -10.32
C PRO A 152 1.99 15.19 -11.26
N ALA A 153 0.91 15.94 -11.25
CA ALA A 153 -0.18 15.83 -12.21
C ALA A 153 -0.78 17.20 -12.50
N GLY A 154 -1.17 17.42 -13.74
CA GLY A 154 -1.80 18.66 -14.20
C GLY A 154 -2.96 18.37 -15.14
N ALA A 155 -3.99 19.21 -15.07
CA ALA A 155 -5.14 19.14 -15.97
C ALA A 155 -5.60 20.52 -16.38
N LEU A 156 -5.95 20.65 -17.64
CA LEU A 156 -6.59 21.82 -18.24
C LEU A 156 -7.96 21.42 -18.76
N ALA A 157 -8.93 22.29 -18.58
CA ALA A 157 -10.22 22.11 -19.24
C ALA A 157 -10.76 23.45 -19.71
N TRP A 158 -11.40 23.41 -20.87
CA TRP A 158 -12.01 24.56 -21.52
C TRP A 158 -13.46 24.25 -21.86
N ARG A 159 -14.37 25.05 -21.30
CA ARG A 159 -15.79 25.00 -21.63
C ARG A 159 -16.05 25.86 -22.90
N ILE A 160 -15.98 25.21 -24.01
CA ILE A 160 -16.13 25.86 -25.34
C ILE A 160 -17.56 26.38 -25.51
N SER A 161 -18.56 25.62 -25.03
CA SER A 161 -19.99 26.01 -25.10
C SER A 161 -20.30 27.36 -24.44
N ASP A 162 -19.49 27.77 -23.45
CA ASP A 162 -19.72 29.01 -22.71
C ASP A 162 -19.11 30.26 -23.43
N GLU A 163 -18.40 30.07 -24.54
CA GLU A 163 -17.78 31.15 -25.28
C GLU A 163 -18.80 31.97 -26.12
N ALA A 164 -18.50 33.25 -26.33
CA ALA A 164 -19.38 34.13 -27.05
C ALA A 164 -19.60 33.70 -28.52
N PHE A 165 -18.60 33.10 -29.16
CA PHE A 165 -18.72 32.59 -30.52
C PHE A 165 -19.63 31.36 -30.65
N MET A 166 -19.92 30.67 -29.54
CA MET A 166 -20.83 29.52 -29.48
C MET A 166 -22.28 29.90 -29.14
N GLU A 167 -22.57 31.17 -28.95
CA GLU A 167 -23.91 31.64 -28.55
C GLU A 167 -25.02 31.17 -29.48
N LYS A 168 -24.77 31.12 -30.79
CA LYS A 168 -25.73 30.65 -31.81
C LYS A 168 -26.04 29.15 -31.73
N THR A 169 -25.16 28.35 -31.10
CA THR A 169 -25.33 26.91 -31.00
C THR A 169 -26.04 26.46 -29.70
N ARG A 170 -26.27 27.37 -28.76
CA ARG A 170 -26.90 27.09 -27.45
C ARG A 170 -28.30 26.51 -27.55
N SER A 171 -28.99 26.65 -28.71
CA SER A 171 -30.32 26.07 -28.92
C SER A 171 -30.31 24.53 -28.98
N TRP A 172 -29.17 23.93 -29.32
CA TRP A 172 -29.04 22.49 -29.47
C TRP A 172 -27.79 21.88 -28.77
N LEU A 173 -26.75 22.73 -28.51
CA LEU A 173 -25.51 22.31 -27.86
C LEU A 173 -25.43 22.95 -26.47
N ASP A 174 -25.68 22.15 -25.45
CA ASP A 174 -25.74 22.58 -24.04
C ASP A 174 -24.36 22.60 -23.37
N ASN A 175 -23.52 21.65 -23.72
CA ASN A 175 -22.20 21.52 -23.17
C ASN A 175 -21.22 21.03 -24.23
N LEU A 176 -20.10 21.70 -24.31
CA LEU A 176 -18.93 21.25 -25.07
C LEU A 176 -17.70 21.64 -24.27
N LYS A 177 -16.97 20.63 -23.75
CA LYS A 177 -15.82 20.83 -22.88
C LYS A 177 -14.66 19.94 -23.30
N LEU A 178 -13.55 20.57 -23.62
CA LEU A 178 -12.29 19.88 -23.90
C LEU A 178 -11.49 19.74 -22.61
N ARG A 179 -10.93 18.56 -22.38
CA ARG A 179 -10.06 18.25 -21.23
C ARG A 179 -8.74 17.64 -21.69
N VAL A 180 -7.66 18.05 -21.08
CA VAL A 180 -6.33 17.47 -21.28
C VAL A 180 -5.71 17.31 -19.91
N SER A 181 -5.17 16.14 -19.60
CA SER A 181 -4.43 15.91 -18.37
C SER A 181 -3.19 15.05 -18.60
N TYR A 182 -2.22 15.31 -17.78
CA TYR A 182 -1.01 14.52 -17.66
C TYR A 182 -0.68 14.29 -16.18
N GLY A 183 -0.27 13.09 -15.84
CA GLY A 183 0.11 12.78 -14.47
C GLY A 183 1.06 11.60 -14.38
N ILE A 184 1.88 11.64 -13.34
CA ILE A 184 2.77 10.55 -12.96
C ILE A 184 2.18 9.91 -11.71
N THR A 185 2.02 8.59 -11.74
CA THR A 185 1.61 7.80 -10.56
C THR A 185 2.72 6.86 -10.13
N GLY A 186 2.92 6.75 -8.82
CA GLY A 186 3.90 5.86 -8.23
C GLY A 186 3.24 4.65 -7.59
N ASN A 187 3.87 3.51 -7.76
CA ASN A 187 3.49 2.27 -7.10
C ASN A 187 4.63 1.77 -6.21
N SER A 188 4.33 1.54 -4.93
CA SER A 188 5.23 0.92 -3.95
C SER A 188 4.80 -0.50 -3.55
N GLY A 189 3.82 -1.05 -4.25
CA GLY A 189 3.29 -2.39 -3.99
C GLY A 189 4.26 -3.50 -4.35
N GLY A 190 3.98 -4.71 -3.88
CA GLY A 190 4.79 -5.90 -4.16
C GLY A 190 6.10 -6.00 -3.37
N THR A 191 6.38 -5.05 -2.45
CA THR A 191 7.58 -5.06 -1.61
C THR A 191 7.25 -5.37 -0.16
N THR A 192 8.08 -6.18 0.49
CA THR A 192 7.97 -6.48 1.92
C THR A 192 8.82 -5.52 2.75
N ALA A 193 8.67 -5.55 4.07
CA ALA A 193 9.38 -4.66 4.99
C ALA A 193 10.92 -4.66 4.82
N TYR A 194 11.49 -5.77 4.39
CA TYR A 194 12.95 -5.98 4.33
C TYR A 194 13.43 -6.44 2.96
N SER A 195 12.72 -6.07 1.87
CA SER A 195 13.08 -6.46 0.49
C SER A 195 14.45 -5.95 0.03
N THR A 196 15.02 -4.97 0.72
CA THR A 196 16.38 -4.44 0.46
C THR A 196 17.48 -5.14 1.24
N THR A 197 17.12 -6.09 2.12
CA THR A 197 18.07 -6.76 3.01
C THR A 197 18.17 -8.24 2.64
N THR A 198 19.38 -8.69 2.37
CA THR A 198 19.65 -10.12 2.20
C THR A 198 19.57 -10.80 3.56
N GLN A 199 18.72 -11.81 3.68
CA GLN A 199 18.56 -12.57 4.90
C GLN A 199 19.52 -13.78 4.90
N ALA A 200 20.17 -13.99 6.02
CA ALA A 200 21.06 -15.13 6.25
C ALA A 200 20.67 -15.85 7.54
N TYR A 201 20.64 -17.16 7.48
CA TYR A 201 20.38 -18.01 8.66
C TYR A 201 21.66 -18.73 9.07
N VAL A 202 21.87 -18.83 10.38
CA VAL A 202 22.95 -19.63 10.94
C VAL A 202 22.38 -20.98 11.38
N TYR A 203 22.85 -22.03 10.76
CA TYR A 203 22.46 -23.40 11.12
C TYR A 203 23.45 -23.95 12.15
N ALA A 204 23.14 -23.78 13.43
CA ALA A 204 23.98 -24.23 14.52
C ALA A 204 24.16 -25.77 14.59
N ALA A 205 23.14 -26.52 14.09
CA ALA A 205 23.16 -27.98 14.05
C ALA A 205 23.84 -28.55 12.79
N SER A 206 24.18 -27.72 11.83
CA SER A 206 24.84 -28.12 10.59
C SER A 206 26.12 -27.33 10.45
N GLY A 207 27.23 -27.98 10.24
CA GLY A 207 28.53 -27.35 10.13
C GLY A 207 29.59 -28.32 9.62
N ILE A 208 30.78 -27.81 9.38
CA ILE A 208 31.95 -28.58 9.00
C ILE A 208 32.70 -28.95 10.27
N SER A 209 33.04 -30.22 10.46
CA SER A 209 33.88 -30.62 11.55
C SER A 209 35.33 -30.26 11.26
N ILE A 210 35.89 -29.36 12.07
CA ILE A 210 37.30 -28.99 12.04
C ILE A 210 37.92 -29.37 13.38
N ASN A 211 38.88 -30.27 13.36
CA ASN A 211 39.55 -30.75 14.56
C ASN A 211 38.57 -31.27 15.66
N GLY A 212 37.50 -31.99 15.25
CA GLY A 212 36.50 -32.52 16.15
C GLY A 212 35.49 -31.50 16.69
N LYS A 213 35.55 -30.23 16.28
CA LYS A 213 34.57 -29.20 16.59
C LYS A 213 33.69 -28.90 15.39
N ILE A 214 32.37 -28.85 15.59
CA ILE A 214 31.44 -28.42 14.57
C ILE A 214 31.52 -26.89 14.48
N VAL A 215 31.94 -26.39 13.32
CA VAL A 215 31.91 -24.95 12.97
C VAL A 215 30.64 -24.71 12.20
N PRO A 216 29.66 -23.98 12.75
CA PRO A 216 28.42 -23.70 12.07
C PRO A 216 28.69 -22.86 10.80
N PHE A 217 27.91 -23.09 9.76
CA PHE A 217 27.97 -22.26 8.57
C PHE A 217 26.71 -21.41 8.41
N THR A 218 26.85 -20.26 7.77
CA THR A 218 25.76 -19.38 7.43
C THR A 218 25.24 -19.74 6.06
N GLN A 219 23.95 -19.97 5.96
CA GLN A 219 23.27 -20.18 4.69
C GLN A 219 22.40 -18.98 4.38
N TYR A 220 22.49 -18.46 3.17
CA TYR A 220 21.56 -17.44 2.70
C TYR A 220 20.20 -18.06 2.38
N SER A 221 19.11 -17.37 2.70
CA SER A 221 17.74 -17.86 2.55
C SER A 221 17.29 -18.00 1.08
N GLY A 222 18.13 -17.68 0.12
CA GLY A 222 17.76 -17.62 -1.29
C GLY A 222 17.05 -16.33 -1.71
N THR A 223 16.73 -15.47 -0.75
CA THR A 223 16.17 -14.14 -1.00
C THR A 223 17.28 -13.11 -0.85
N TYR A 224 17.69 -12.54 -1.97
CA TYR A 224 18.70 -11.48 -2.00
C TYR A 224 18.00 -10.12 -1.91
N GLY A 225 18.49 -9.27 -1.05
CA GLY A 225 18.05 -7.88 -0.96
C GLY A 225 18.45 -7.10 -2.21
N SER A 226 17.52 -6.31 -2.74
CA SER A 226 17.81 -5.41 -3.86
C SER A 226 18.36 -4.08 -3.35
N SER A 227 19.55 -3.70 -3.81
CA SER A 227 20.15 -2.41 -3.47
C SER A 227 19.57 -1.23 -4.27
N ASP A 228 18.79 -1.51 -5.32
CA ASP A 228 18.25 -0.53 -6.27
C ASP A 228 16.70 -0.55 -6.30
N LEU A 229 16.07 -1.00 -5.22
CA LEU A 229 14.63 -1.07 -5.13
C LEU A 229 14.03 0.31 -4.92
N GLY A 230 13.17 0.74 -5.83
CA GLY A 230 12.55 2.06 -5.83
C GLY A 230 11.13 2.05 -6.37
N TRP A 231 10.61 3.26 -6.64
CA TRP A 231 9.27 3.47 -7.14
C TRP A 231 9.11 3.01 -8.59
N GLU A 232 8.08 2.24 -8.86
CA GLU A 232 7.57 2.02 -10.20
C GLU A 232 6.73 3.24 -10.61
N LYS A 233 6.97 3.79 -11.81
CA LYS A 233 6.29 4.99 -12.31
C LYS A 233 5.48 4.70 -13.55
N SER A 234 4.24 5.16 -13.54
CA SER A 234 3.36 5.16 -14.71
C SER A 234 3.08 6.59 -15.15
N TYR A 235 3.20 6.85 -16.45
CA TYR A 235 3.01 8.17 -17.08
C TYR A 235 1.71 8.18 -17.84
N ASN A 236 0.73 8.93 -17.37
CA ASN A 236 -0.63 8.88 -17.87
C ASN A 236 -0.99 10.17 -18.62
N TRP A 237 -1.41 10.03 -19.85
CA TRP A 237 -2.00 11.07 -20.67
C TRP A 237 -3.49 10.80 -20.87
N ASN A 238 -4.31 11.84 -20.78
CA ASN A 238 -5.72 11.74 -21.11
C ASN A 238 -6.15 13.01 -21.85
N VAL A 239 -6.86 12.83 -22.96
CA VAL A 239 -7.55 13.89 -23.72
C VAL A 239 -9.00 13.49 -23.84
N GLY A 240 -9.90 14.33 -23.37
CA GLY A 240 -11.33 14.05 -23.34
C GLY A 240 -12.15 15.21 -23.91
N LEU A 241 -13.23 14.88 -24.61
CA LEU A 241 -14.23 15.79 -25.08
C LEU A 241 -15.58 15.40 -24.47
N ASP A 242 -16.13 16.25 -23.61
CA ASP A 242 -17.48 16.10 -23.06
C ASP A 242 -18.45 16.88 -23.91
N PHE A 243 -19.61 16.33 -24.27
CA PHE A 243 -20.66 16.98 -25.00
C PHE A 243 -22.04 16.72 -24.40
N GLY A 244 -22.92 17.68 -24.55
CA GLY A 244 -24.33 17.59 -24.17
C GLY A 244 -25.17 18.34 -25.22
N ILE A 245 -26.21 17.69 -25.70
CA ILE A 245 -27.08 18.24 -26.78
C ILE A 245 -28.56 18.04 -26.47
N LEU A 246 -29.42 18.80 -27.15
CA LEU A 246 -30.88 18.71 -27.10
C LEU A 246 -31.45 18.95 -25.71
N ASN A 247 -31.00 20.02 -25.03
CA ASN A 247 -31.40 20.37 -23.65
C ASN A 247 -31.14 19.24 -22.65
N GLY A 248 -29.93 18.64 -22.73
CA GLY A 248 -29.49 17.59 -21.83
C GLY A 248 -30.13 16.23 -22.06
N ARG A 249 -30.80 16.01 -23.20
CA ARG A 249 -31.37 14.69 -23.52
C ARG A 249 -30.34 13.68 -23.95
N ILE A 250 -29.23 14.15 -24.51
CA ILE A 250 -28.10 13.32 -24.93
C ILE A 250 -26.86 13.95 -24.37
N ASP A 251 -26.11 13.23 -23.53
CA ASP A 251 -24.81 13.60 -23.04
C ASP A 251 -23.83 12.42 -23.17
N GLY A 252 -22.57 12.75 -23.32
CA GLY A 252 -21.53 11.73 -23.46
C GLY A 252 -20.14 12.31 -23.40
N SER A 253 -19.15 11.42 -23.36
CA SER A 253 -17.75 11.77 -23.46
C SER A 253 -17.00 10.83 -24.38
N VAL A 254 -16.02 11.36 -25.08
CA VAL A 254 -15.03 10.60 -25.85
C VAL A 254 -13.68 10.86 -25.24
N GLU A 255 -12.97 9.80 -24.90
CA GLU A 255 -11.68 9.90 -24.24
C GLU A 255 -10.62 9.09 -24.97
N TRP A 256 -9.44 9.66 -25.08
CA TRP A 256 -8.23 8.98 -25.48
C TRP A 256 -7.23 9.03 -24.33
N PHE A 257 -6.64 7.89 -24.00
CA PHE A 257 -5.65 7.79 -22.94
C PHE A 257 -4.45 6.94 -23.37
N LYS A 258 -3.31 7.24 -22.77
CA LYS A 258 -2.06 6.47 -22.92
C LYS A 258 -1.39 6.38 -21.52
N THR A 259 -1.01 5.19 -21.14
CA THR A 259 -0.23 4.90 -19.94
C THR A 259 1.14 4.39 -20.32
#